data_60598ad26376e1065a6d92f18ef36e3d
#
_entry.id   60598ad26376e1065a6d92f18ef36e3d
#
_cell.length_a   1.000
_cell.length_b   1.000
_cell.length_c   1.000
_cell.angle_alpha   90.00
_cell.angle_beta   90.00
_cell.angle_gamma   90.00
#
_symmetry.space_group_name_H-M   'P 1'
#
loop_
_entity.id
_entity.type
_entity.pdbx_description
1 polymer ?
#
loop_
_entity_poly.entity_id
_entity_poly.type
_entity_poly.pdbx_seq_one_letter_code
_entity_poly.pdbx_strand_id
1 'polypeptide(L)'
;MQGWDSVALEADIEMGGTDQRFNLLMGRELQKDEGQRPQTIIMVPLLEGLDGVQKMSKSLGNYIGITDTPGEMFGKVMSISDELMWRYYDLLSFRPIADIAALKQQAADGRNPRDIKIELAKEIIARFHDEASADAAEQDFIQRFQKNALPDDIPELSLTLTADSIQIANLLKEAGLVESTSEALR
;
A
#
# COMPACT_ATOMS: atom_id res chain seq x y z
N MET A 1 -10.52 -6.25 -27.28
CA MET A 1 -11.79 -5.95 -26.60
C MET A 1 -11.82 -4.53 -26.05
N GLN A 2 -10.87 -4.12 -25.17
CA GLN A 2 -10.88 -2.77 -24.57
C GLN A 2 -11.06 -1.63 -25.59
N GLY A 3 -10.37 -1.65 -26.73
CA GLY A 3 -10.53 -0.61 -27.75
C GLY A 3 -11.92 -0.56 -28.39
N TRP A 4 -12.64 -1.69 -28.46
CA TRP A 4 -14.03 -1.73 -28.92
C TRP A 4 -15.02 -1.19 -27.87
N ASP A 5 -14.66 -1.26 -26.60
CA ASP A 5 -15.44 -0.60 -25.54
C ASP A 5 -15.42 0.91 -25.73
N SER A 6 -14.25 1.49 -26.09
CA SER A 6 -14.12 2.91 -26.41
C SER A 6 -15.02 3.33 -27.60
N VAL A 7 -15.12 2.49 -28.63
CA VAL A 7 -15.99 2.72 -29.80
C VAL A 7 -17.47 2.62 -29.40
N ALA A 8 -17.83 1.56 -28.67
CA ALA A 8 -19.22 1.31 -28.29
C ALA A 8 -19.78 2.37 -27.32
N LEU A 9 -18.92 2.93 -26.47
CA LEU A 9 -19.28 4.00 -25.53
C LEU A 9 -19.18 5.40 -26.15
N GLU A 10 -18.65 5.51 -27.38
CA GLU A 10 -18.31 6.81 -27.99
C GLU A 10 -17.50 7.69 -27.04
N ALA A 11 -16.52 7.08 -26.33
CA ALA A 11 -15.82 7.71 -25.24
C ALA A 11 -15.06 8.96 -25.67
N ASP A 12 -15.25 10.09 -24.97
CA ASP A 12 -14.48 11.32 -25.16
C ASP A 12 -13.12 11.29 -24.46
N ILE A 13 -13.05 10.62 -23.33
CA ILE A 13 -11.85 10.54 -22.48
C ILE A 13 -11.74 9.11 -21.94
N GLU A 14 -10.56 8.51 -22.08
CA GLU A 14 -10.21 7.24 -21.42
C GLU A 14 -9.00 7.44 -20.53
N MET A 15 -9.10 6.97 -19.26
CA MET A 15 -8.03 7.06 -18.27
C MET A 15 -7.44 5.69 -17.99
N GLY A 16 -6.14 5.62 -17.83
CA GLY A 16 -5.47 4.36 -17.46
C GLY A 16 -4.08 4.55 -16.90
N GLY A 17 -3.48 3.46 -16.48
CA GLY A 17 -2.07 3.44 -16.11
C GLY A 17 -1.16 3.51 -17.33
N THR A 18 0.10 3.88 -17.12
CA THR A 18 1.11 3.94 -18.20
C THR A 18 1.34 2.57 -18.85
N ASP A 19 1.06 1.46 -18.17
CA ASP A 19 1.09 0.09 -18.69
C ASP A 19 0.00 -0.17 -19.74
N GLN A 20 -1.10 0.60 -19.72
CA GLN A 20 -2.22 0.48 -20.65
C GLN A 20 -2.06 1.34 -21.93
N ARG A 21 -0.94 2.03 -22.08
CA ARG A 21 -0.72 2.98 -23.19
C ARG A 21 -1.08 2.41 -24.56
N PHE A 22 -0.65 1.18 -24.85
CA PHE A 22 -0.92 0.53 -26.12
C PHE A 22 -2.43 0.32 -26.34
N ASN A 23 -3.13 -0.21 -25.32
CA ASN A 23 -4.56 -0.49 -25.42
C ASN A 23 -5.38 0.79 -25.58
N LEU A 24 -5.01 1.85 -24.86
CA LEU A 24 -5.65 3.18 -24.97
C LEU A 24 -5.47 3.78 -26.37
N LEU A 25 -4.28 3.67 -26.93
CA LEU A 25 -4.01 4.13 -28.30
C LEU A 25 -4.80 3.32 -29.35
N MET A 26 -4.96 2.01 -29.15
CA MET A 26 -5.78 1.17 -30.03
C MET A 26 -7.25 1.60 -30.02
N GLY A 27 -7.79 2.02 -28.88
CA GLY A 27 -9.14 2.59 -28.79
C GLY A 27 -9.32 3.80 -29.70
N ARG A 28 -8.33 4.71 -29.70
CA ARG A 28 -8.34 5.89 -30.59
C ARG A 28 -8.33 5.52 -32.07
N GLU A 29 -7.50 4.55 -32.46
CA GLU A 29 -7.45 4.13 -33.88
C GLU A 29 -8.75 3.46 -34.31
N LEU A 30 -9.34 2.59 -33.48
CA LEU A 30 -10.63 1.98 -33.76
C LEU A 30 -11.79 3.01 -33.87
N GLN A 31 -11.82 4.02 -33.00
CA GLN A 31 -12.78 5.11 -33.11
C GLN A 31 -12.64 5.86 -34.43
N LYS A 32 -11.39 6.12 -34.86
CA LYS A 32 -11.10 6.79 -36.12
C LYS A 32 -11.56 5.95 -37.34
N ASP A 33 -11.31 4.64 -37.31
CA ASP A 33 -11.73 3.72 -38.36
C ASP A 33 -13.28 3.65 -38.48
N GLU A 34 -13.98 3.77 -37.34
CA GLU A 34 -15.44 3.84 -37.27
C GLU A 34 -16.00 5.26 -37.52
N GLY A 35 -15.16 6.23 -37.91
CA GLY A 35 -15.58 7.61 -38.22
C GLY A 35 -15.92 8.45 -36.99
N GLN A 36 -15.57 8.01 -35.80
CA GLN A 36 -15.75 8.74 -34.54
C GLN A 36 -14.58 9.69 -34.29
N ARG A 37 -14.81 10.72 -33.47
CA ARG A 37 -13.73 11.56 -32.95
C ARG A 37 -12.87 10.75 -31.97
N PRO A 38 -11.56 10.62 -32.19
CA PRO A 38 -10.69 9.88 -31.28
C PRO A 38 -10.66 10.51 -29.88
N GLN A 39 -10.85 9.68 -28.87
CA GLN A 39 -10.83 10.06 -27.45
C GLN A 39 -9.52 10.71 -27.01
N THR A 40 -9.57 11.52 -25.96
CA THR A 40 -8.42 11.99 -25.22
C THR A 40 -7.94 10.90 -24.25
N ILE A 41 -6.64 10.65 -24.19
CA ILE A 41 -6.06 9.68 -23.27
C ILE A 41 -5.39 10.44 -22.13
N ILE A 42 -5.74 10.07 -20.89
CA ILE A 42 -5.05 10.52 -19.68
C ILE A 42 -4.38 9.30 -19.03
N MET A 43 -3.05 9.34 -18.94
CA MET A 43 -2.28 8.26 -18.33
C MET A 43 -1.64 8.73 -17.02
N VAL A 44 -1.75 7.90 -15.99
CA VAL A 44 -1.13 8.12 -14.69
C VAL A 44 -0.05 7.08 -14.42
N PRO A 45 1.01 7.41 -13.67
CA PRO A 45 2.01 6.42 -13.26
C PRO A 45 1.38 5.28 -12.47
N LEU A 46 1.99 4.10 -12.55
CA LEU A 46 1.62 2.99 -11.68
C LEU A 46 2.03 3.29 -10.25
N LEU A 47 1.18 2.85 -9.30
CA LEU A 47 1.50 2.85 -7.89
C LEU A 47 2.14 1.50 -7.54
N GLU A 48 3.35 1.55 -7.02
CA GLU A 48 4.07 0.40 -6.53
C GLU A 48 3.46 -0.08 -5.20
N GLY A 49 3.45 -1.40 -4.99
CA GLY A 49 3.01 -2.00 -3.72
C GLY A 49 4.03 -1.83 -2.60
N LEU A 50 3.76 -2.45 -1.45
CA LEU A 50 4.61 -2.35 -0.26
C LEU A 50 6.06 -2.81 -0.47
N ASP A 51 6.27 -3.66 -1.48
CA ASP A 51 7.59 -4.13 -1.92
C ASP A 51 8.43 -3.08 -2.69
N GLY A 52 7.80 -1.99 -3.12
CA GLY A 52 8.44 -0.91 -3.89
C GLY A 52 8.88 -1.31 -5.30
N VAL A 53 8.48 -2.47 -5.80
CA VAL A 53 8.92 -3.03 -7.09
C VAL A 53 7.75 -3.35 -8.01
N GLN A 54 6.80 -4.17 -7.52
CA GLN A 54 5.65 -4.57 -8.30
C GLN A 54 4.51 -3.58 -8.13
N LYS A 55 3.64 -3.46 -9.14
CA LYS A 55 2.43 -2.66 -9.01
C LYS A 55 1.59 -3.15 -7.83
N MET A 56 0.98 -2.22 -7.11
CA MET A 56 0.06 -2.54 -6.02
C MET A 56 -1.10 -3.41 -6.54
N SER A 57 -1.31 -4.56 -5.91
CA SER A 57 -2.34 -5.51 -6.34
C SER A 57 -2.83 -6.36 -5.18
N LYS A 58 -4.14 -6.63 -5.16
CA LYS A 58 -4.76 -7.56 -4.20
C LYS A 58 -4.20 -8.98 -4.39
N SER A 59 -4.01 -9.43 -5.63
CA SER A 59 -3.51 -10.78 -5.93
C SER A 59 -2.06 -11.01 -5.49
N LEU A 60 -1.28 -9.95 -5.34
CA LEU A 60 0.10 -10.00 -4.85
C LEU A 60 0.21 -9.81 -3.34
N GLY A 61 -0.88 -9.42 -2.66
CA GLY A 61 -0.86 -9.14 -1.23
C GLY A 61 -0.04 -7.92 -0.82
N ASN A 62 0.47 -7.13 -1.78
CA ASN A 62 1.35 -5.98 -1.56
C ASN A 62 0.62 -4.65 -1.51
N TYR A 63 -0.65 -4.64 -1.10
CA TYR A 63 -1.52 -3.47 -1.17
C TYR A 63 -1.89 -2.91 0.20
N ILE A 64 -2.27 -1.63 0.20
CA ILE A 64 -2.97 -0.97 1.30
C ILE A 64 -4.44 -0.87 0.87
N GLY A 65 -5.33 -1.55 1.61
CA GLY A 65 -6.76 -1.53 1.32
C GLY A 65 -7.41 -0.26 1.85
N ILE A 66 -8.29 0.35 1.08
CA ILE A 66 -9.10 1.49 1.54
C ILE A 66 -10.12 1.09 2.63
N THR A 67 -10.33 -0.20 2.80
CA THR A 67 -11.19 -0.80 3.83
C THR A 67 -10.39 -1.46 4.95
N ASP A 68 -9.05 -1.37 4.92
CA ASP A 68 -8.20 -1.83 6.01
C ASP A 68 -8.51 -0.99 7.26
N THR A 69 -8.30 -1.57 8.43
CA THR A 69 -8.43 -0.80 9.69
C THR A 69 -7.36 0.30 9.76
N PRO A 70 -7.62 1.41 10.49
CA PRO A 70 -6.64 2.49 10.64
C PRO A 70 -5.25 2.00 11.10
N GLY A 71 -5.21 1.06 12.04
CA GLY A 71 -3.97 0.46 12.55
C GLY A 71 -3.22 -0.36 11.49
N GLU A 72 -3.95 -1.14 10.66
CA GLU A 72 -3.35 -1.89 9.55
C GLU A 72 -2.80 -0.96 8.47
N MET A 73 -3.58 0.07 8.07
CA MET A 73 -3.12 1.09 7.12
C MET A 73 -1.86 1.78 7.63
N PHE A 74 -1.85 2.18 8.90
CA PHE A 74 -0.69 2.82 9.53
C PHE A 74 0.54 1.92 9.50
N GLY A 75 0.41 0.67 9.95
CA GLY A 75 1.49 -0.31 9.95
C GLY A 75 2.05 -0.57 8.55
N LYS A 76 1.18 -0.70 7.54
CA LYS A 76 1.57 -0.89 6.14
C LYS A 76 2.34 0.32 5.59
N VAL A 77 1.86 1.55 5.83
CA VAL A 77 2.58 2.77 5.40
C VAL A 77 3.92 2.88 6.13
N MET A 78 3.99 2.56 7.42
CA MET A 78 5.24 2.60 8.17
C MET A 78 6.26 1.54 7.72
N SER A 79 5.82 0.45 7.10
CA SER A 79 6.69 -0.63 6.61
C SER A 79 7.39 -0.35 5.28
N ILE A 80 6.93 0.63 4.50
CA ILE A 80 7.54 0.94 3.19
C ILE A 80 8.94 1.55 3.36
N SER A 81 9.77 1.45 2.31
CA SER A 81 11.08 2.12 2.28
C SER A 81 10.93 3.66 2.24
N ASP A 82 12.00 4.38 2.60
CA ASP A 82 11.98 5.84 2.53
C ASP A 82 11.91 6.35 1.08
N GLU A 83 12.44 5.60 0.12
CA GLU A 83 12.30 5.92 -1.31
C GLU A 83 10.86 5.80 -1.77
N LEU A 84 10.18 4.70 -1.38
CA LEU A 84 8.78 4.47 -1.71
C LEU A 84 7.86 5.49 -1.03
N MET A 85 8.21 5.95 0.17
CA MET A 85 7.50 7.04 0.85
C MET A 85 7.39 8.29 -0.02
N TRP A 86 8.46 8.71 -0.67
CA TRP A 86 8.44 9.88 -1.55
C TRP A 86 7.56 9.64 -2.79
N ARG A 87 7.59 8.42 -3.32
CA ARG A 87 6.71 8.03 -4.41
C ARG A 87 5.23 8.11 -4.01
N TYR A 88 4.92 7.68 -2.78
CA TYR A 88 3.55 7.78 -2.24
C TYR A 88 3.14 9.23 -1.98
N TYR A 89 4.04 10.08 -1.52
CA TYR A 89 3.77 11.52 -1.45
C TYR A 89 3.44 12.10 -2.83
N ASP A 90 4.24 11.80 -3.84
CA ASP A 90 4.06 12.33 -5.18
C ASP A 90 2.75 11.83 -5.85
N LEU A 91 2.26 10.64 -5.52
CA LEU A 91 1.09 10.03 -6.17
C LEU A 91 -0.19 10.06 -5.34
N LEU A 92 -0.10 10.05 -4.02
CA LEU A 92 -1.25 9.89 -3.13
C LEU A 92 -1.55 11.10 -2.26
N SER A 93 -0.56 11.95 -1.96
CA SER A 93 -0.78 13.13 -1.13
C SER A 93 -1.55 14.21 -1.88
N PHE A 94 -2.41 14.93 -1.16
CA PHE A 94 -3.07 16.14 -1.67
C PHE A 94 -2.35 17.43 -1.27
N ARG A 95 -1.18 17.30 -0.64
CA ARG A 95 -0.35 18.47 -0.30
C ARG A 95 0.14 19.15 -1.58
N PRO A 96 0.28 20.48 -1.57
CA PRO A 96 0.94 21.21 -2.64
C PRO A 96 2.35 20.66 -2.92
N ILE A 97 2.75 20.68 -4.18
CA ILE A 97 4.10 20.20 -4.59
C ILE A 97 5.21 20.93 -3.82
N ALA A 98 5.02 22.22 -3.51
CA ALA A 98 5.96 23.00 -2.73
C ALA A 98 6.15 22.44 -1.30
N ASP A 99 5.08 21.96 -0.68
CA ASP A 99 5.14 21.38 0.67
C ASP A 99 5.86 20.04 0.65
N ILE A 100 5.62 19.21 -0.38
CA ILE A 100 6.34 17.94 -0.56
C ILE A 100 7.83 18.22 -0.81
N ALA A 101 8.17 19.24 -1.60
CA ALA A 101 9.55 19.65 -1.81
C ALA A 101 10.22 20.13 -0.50
N ALA A 102 9.48 20.87 0.33
CA ALA A 102 9.95 21.30 1.64
C ALA A 102 10.20 20.10 2.59
N LEU A 103 9.34 19.08 2.58
CA LEU A 103 9.56 17.85 3.35
C LEU A 103 10.81 17.10 2.87
N LYS A 104 11.04 17.00 1.56
CA LYS A 104 12.24 16.40 0.97
C LYS A 104 13.50 17.16 1.43
N GLN A 105 13.45 18.48 1.46
CA GLN A 105 14.57 19.31 1.96
C GLN A 105 14.78 19.10 3.46
N GLN A 106 13.73 19.08 4.27
CA GLN A 106 13.84 18.82 5.71
C GLN A 106 14.48 17.45 6.00
N ALA A 107 14.16 16.42 5.21
CA ALA A 107 14.81 15.13 5.34
C ALA A 107 16.31 15.18 5.00
N ALA A 108 16.67 15.93 3.94
CA ALA A 108 18.07 16.17 3.59
C ALA A 108 18.84 16.95 4.67
N ASP A 109 18.15 17.83 5.38
CA ASP A 109 18.70 18.62 6.49
C ASP A 109 18.72 17.85 7.84
N GLY A 110 18.34 16.56 7.83
CA GLY A 110 18.45 15.67 8.98
C GLY A 110 17.16 15.40 9.76
N ARG A 111 15.99 15.85 9.27
CA ARG A 111 14.72 15.43 9.83
C ARG A 111 14.54 13.93 9.63
N ASN A 112 14.12 13.22 10.67
CA ASN A 112 13.93 11.78 10.61
C ASN A 112 12.85 11.40 9.58
N PRO A 113 13.15 10.60 8.54
CA PRO A 113 12.17 10.12 7.56
C PRO A 113 10.98 9.40 8.18
N ARG A 114 11.17 8.76 9.34
CA ARG A 114 10.09 8.14 10.11
C ARG A 114 8.98 9.13 10.45
N ASP A 115 9.32 10.34 10.89
CA ASP A 115 8.34 11.34 11.29
C ASP A 115 7.55 11.86 10.08
N ILE A 116 8.23 11.98 8.93
CA ILE A 116 7.61 12.33 7.66
C ILE A 116 6.67 11.22 7.18
N LYS A 117 7.06 9.96 7.37
CA LYS A 117 6.23 8.79 7.04
C LYS A 117 4.97 8.70 7.91
N ILE A 118 5.07 9.06 9.19
CA ILE A 118 3.92 9.19 10.10
C ILE A 118 2.92 10.22 9.55
N GLU A 119 3.37 11.38 9.09
CA GLU A 119 2.49 12.38 8.50
C GLU A 119 1.77 11.85 7.26
N LEU A 120 2.46 11.11 6.39
CA LEU A 120 1.85 10.47 5.23
C LEU A 120 0.79 9.43 5.64
N ALA A 121 1.11 8.58 6.62
CA ALA A 121 0.18 7.58 7.12
C ALA A 121 -1.10 8.23 7.66
N LYS A 122 -0.97 9.27 8.47
CA LYS A 122 -2.11 10.03 9.01
C LYS A 122 -2.94 10.67 7.90
N GLU A 123 -2.31 11.28 6.88
CA GLU A 123 -3.01 11.87 5.75
C GLU A 123 -3.84 10.83 4.98
N ILE A 124 -3.27 9.65 4.73
CA ILE A 124 -3.97 8.56 4.05
C ILE A 124 -5.14 8.04 4.88
N ILE A 125 -4.91 7.80 6.18
CA ILE A 125 -5.97 7.29 7.08
C ILE A 125 -7.09 8.30 7.22
N ALA A 126 -6.78 9.57 7.45
CA ALA A 126 -7.78 10.62 7.60
C ALA A 126 -8.71 10.74 6.37
N ARG A 127 -8.18 10.42 5.17
CA ARG A 127 -8.97 10.43 3.92
C ARG A 127 -10.01 9.32 3.84
N PHE A 128 -9.68 8.11 4.29
CA PHE A 128 -10.54 6.93 4.16
C PHE A 128 -11.34 6.62 5.44
N HIS A 129 -10.94 7.19 6.55
CA HIS A 129 -11.60 7.11 7.83
C HIS A 129 -11.87 8.54 8.35
N ASP A 130 -11.14 8.99 9.37
CA ASP A 130 -11.18 10.34 9.92
C ASP A 130 -9.87 10.69 10.65
N GLU A 131 -9.73 11.97 11.05
CA GLU A 131 -8.54 12.46 11.76
C GLU A 131 -8.36 11.80 13.14
N ALA A 132 -9.45 11.55 13.85
CA ALA A 132 -9.38 10.92 15.18
C ALA A 132 -8.86 9.48 15.08
N SER A 133 -9.29 8.74 14.05
CA SER A 133 -8.78 7.39 13.75
C SER A 133 -7.30 7.40 13.37
N ALA A 134 -6.85 8.42 12.63
CA ALA A 134 -5.45 8.58 12.27
C ALA A 134 -4.58 8.85 13.52
N ASP A 135 -5.03 9.71 14.43
CA ASP A 135 -4.35 10.00 15.70
C ASP A 135 -4.30 8.77 16.60
N ALA A 136 -5.40 8.03 16.70
CA ALA A 136 -5.45 6.79 17.48
C ALA A 136 -4.49 5.73 16.93
N ALA A 137 -4.44 5.55 15.61
CA ALA A 137 -3.52 4.60 14.96
C ALA A 137 -2.05 4.96 15.19
N GLU A 138 -1.68 6.25 15.19
CA GLU A 138 -0.35 6.71 15.56
C GLU A 138 -0.02 6.36 17.01
N GLN A 139 -0.93 6.65 17.96
CA GLN A 139 -0.72 6.37 19.37
C GLN A 139 -0.54 4.88 19.64
N ASP A 140 -1.38 4.04 19.05
CA ASP A 140 -1.29 2.58 19.17
C ASP A 140 0.04 2.07 18.60
N PHE A 141 0.46 2.57 17.44
CA PHE A 141 1.74 2.21 16.84
C PHE A 141 2.91 2.59 17.76
N ILE A 142 2.91 3.81 18.33
CA ILE A 142 3.94 4.26 19.26
C ILE A 142 3.95 3.37 20.50
N GLN A 143 2.80 3.03 21.08
CA GLN A 143 2.73 2.18 22.25
C GLN A 143 3.30 0.79 21.99
N ARG A 144 2.93 0.16 20.86
CA ARG A 144 3.42 -1.17 20.49
C ARG A 144 4.92 -1.22 20.22
N PHE A 145 5.45 -0.27 19.48
CA PHE A 145 6.84 -0.32 19.00
C PHE A 145 7.86 0.44 19.88
N GLN A 146 7.46 1.49 20.60
CA GLN A 146 8.37 2.21 21.49
C GLN A 146 8.44 1.64 22.90
N LYS A 147 7.33 1.11 23.40
CA LYS A 147 7.25 0.59 24.78
C LYS A 147 7.43 -0.93 24.85
N ASN A 148 7.70 -1.62 23.74
CA ASN A 148 7.66 -3.09 23.68
C ASN A 148 6.36 -3.66 24.29
N ALA A 149 5.28 -2.90 24.24
CA ALA A 149 3.99 -3.35 24.72
C ALA A 149 3.51 -4.49 23.83
N LEU A 150 3.23 -5.62 24.43
CA LEU A 150 2.55 -6.72 23.75
C LEU A 150 1.17 -6.21 23.30
N PRO A 151 0.64 -6.65 22.14
CA PRO A 151 -0.74 -6.36 21.76
C PRO A 151 -1.69 -6.84 22.85
N ASP A 152 -2.75 -6.07 23.12
CA ASP A 152 -3.75 -6.43 24.15
C ASP A 152 -4.55 -7.69 23.77
N ASP A 153 -4.53 -8.08 22.50
CA ASP A 153 -5.25 -9.24 21.96
C ASP A 153 -4.26 -10.24 21.32
N ILE A 154 -3.41 -10.83 22.16
CA ILE A 154 -2.58 -11.97 21.74
C ILE A 154 -3.38 -13.23 22.00
N PRO A 155 -3.72 -14.02 20.95
CA PRO A 155 -4.37 -15.29 21.15
C PRO A 155 -3.48 -16.24 21.97
N GLU A 156 -3.97 -16.68 23.12
CA GLU A 156 -3.29 -17.67 23.95
C GLU A 156 -3.54 -19.06 23.38
N LEU A 157 -2.46 -19.81 23.12
CA LEU A 157 -2.50 -21.20 22.71
C LEU A 157 -1.92 -22.08 23.82
N SER A 158 -2.73 -22.99 24.31
CA SER A 158 -2.27 -24.02 25.25
C SER A 158 -1.86 -25.27 24.48
N LEU A 159 -0.58 -25.60 24.52
CA LEU A 159 -0.04 -26.81 23.90
C LEU A 159 0.36 -27.83 24.99
N THR A 160 -0.05 -29.08 24.82
CA THR A 160 0.38 -30.16 25.69
C THR A 160 1.63 -30.81 25.09
N LEU A 161 2.77 -30.57 25.69
CA LEU A 161 4.02 -31.18 25.24
C LEU A 161 4.08 -32.66 25.73
N THR A 162 4.47 -33.55 24.84
CA THR A 162 4.68 -34.99 25.14
C THR A 162 6.10 -35.30 25.59
N ALA A 163 7.01 -34.33 25.53
CA ALA A 163 8.42 -34.43 25.93
C ALA A 163 8.85 -33.16 26.71
N ASP A 164 9.95 -33.32 27.46
CA ASP A 164 10.50 -32.21 28.29
C ASP A 164 11.04 -31.00 27.47
N SER A 165 11.19 -31.16 26.15
CA SER A 165 11.63 -30.11 25.26
C SER A 165 11.08 -30.31 23.84
N ILE A 166 10.85 -29.23 23.13
CA ILE A 166 10.43 -29.19 21.73
C ILE A 166 11.31 -28.22 20.96
N GLN A 167 11.67 -28.54 19.72
CA GLN A 167 12.37 -27.62 18.84
C GLN A 167 11.42 -26.50 18.43
N ILE A 168 11.92 -25.27 18.36
CA ILE A 168 11.11 -24.07 18.06
C ILE A 168 10.32 -24.21 16.75
N ALA A 169 10.90 -24.78 15.71
CA ALA A 169 10.24 -25.00 14.44
C ALA A 169 9.02 -25.93 14.54
N ASN A 170 9.13 -27.00 15.37
CA ASN A 170 8.01 -27.89 15.64
C ASN A 170 6.94 -27.23 16.50
N LEU A 171 7.36 -26.44 17.50
CA LEU A 171 6.45 -25.66 18.34
C LEU A 171 5.60 -24.70 17.51
N LEU A 172 6.22 -23.95 16.61
CA LEU A 172 5.52 -23.01 15.72
C LEU A 172 4.51 -23.72 14.80
N LYS A 173 4.86 -24.92 14.31
CA LYS A 173 3.97 -25.74 13.49
C LYS A 173 2.81 -26.29 14.32
N GLU A 174 3.05 -26.82 15.50
CA GLU A 174 1.99 -27.34 16.40
C GLU A 174 1.06 -26.23 16.88
N ALA A 175 1.58 -25.01 17.06
CA ALA A 175 0.80 -23.83 17.35
C ALA A 175 -0.01 -23.30 16.14
N GLY A 176 0.14 -23.90 14.96
CA GLY A 176 -0.56 -23.44 13.74
C GLY A 176 -0.10 -22.09 13.19
N LEU A 177 1.05 -21.60 13.64
CA LEU A 177 1.62 -20.32 13.21
C LEU A 177 2.37 -20.41 11.87
N VAL A 178 2.72 -21.63 11.45
CA VAL A 178 3.35 -21.93 10.15
C VAL A 178 2.82 -23.27 9.62
N GLU A 179 2.78 -23.41 8.30
CA GLU A 179 2.31 -24.64 7.66
C GLU A 179 3.33 -25.80 7.75
N SER A 180 4.62 -25.47 7.80
CA SER A 180 5.70 -26.45 7.83
C SER A 180 6.89 -26.02 8.68
N THR A 181 7.66 -27.02 9.18
CA THR A 181 8.91 -26.76 9.90
C THR A 181 9.97 -26.11 9.02
N SER A 182 9.94 -26.35 7.70
CA SER A 182 10.84 -25.70 6.74
C SER A 182 10.53 -24.19 6.58
N GLU A 183 9.29 -23.81 6.73
CA GLU A 183 8.86 -22.42 6.76
C GLU A 183 9.30 -21.72 8.04
N ALA A 184 9.17 -22.38 9.18
CA ALA A 184 9.61 -21.88 10.48
C ALA A 184 11.13 -21.64 10.58
N LEU A 185 11.92 -22.27 9.73
CA LEU A 185 13.39 -22.15 9.70
C LEU A 185 13.92 -21.08 8.73
N ARG A 186 13.03 -20.42 7.97
CA ARG A 186 13.37 -19.32 7.05
C ARG A 186 13.28 -17.97 7.72
#